data_10569e7457dadf1e428e7a2bc2058cda
#
_entry.id   10569e7457dadf1e428e7a2bc2058cda
#
_cell.length_a   1.000
_cell.length_b   1.000
_cell.length_c   1.000
_cell.angle_alpha   90.00
_cell.angle_beta   90.00
_cell.angle_gamma   90.00
#
_symmetry.space_group_name_H-M   'P 1'
#
loop_
_entity.id
_entity.type
_entity.pdbx_description
1 polymer ?
#
loop_
_entity_poly.entity_id
_entity_poly.type
_entity_poly.pdbx_seq_one_letter_code
_entity_poly.pdbx_strand_id
1 'polypeptide(L)'
;LGLVGSEMCIRDSYDTAARLRDEERCLKAEIDQKREAWNEGKPKVELSVSEDDVAAIVSGWTGIPVTKMTQSEKERLLHLEDVLHARVIGQDEAISAISRAIRRARAGLKDPKRPIGSFIFLGPTGVGKTELCRALGEAMFGDESAVIRVDMSEYMEKHTTSRLVGSPPGYVGYEEGGQLTEAVRRKPYSVVLLDEVEKAHPDVFNILLQILEDGRLTDNTGRTVSFKNTIIVMTSNAGAHDIG
;
A
#
# COMPACT_ATOMS: atom_id res chain seq x y z
N LEU A 1 -8.67 -60.15 -67.30
CA LEU A 1 -9.59 -59.01 -66.92
C LEU A 1 -9.33 -58.42 -65.53
N GLY A 2 -8.07 -58.50 -65.02
CA GLY A 2 -7.76 -58.11 -63.66
C GLY A 2 -6.72 -56.96 -63.48
N LEU A 3 -6.07 -56.48 -64.54
CA LEU A 3 -4.99 -55.50 -64.45
C LEU A 3 -5.36 -54.10 -64.82
N VAL A 4 -6.46 -53.84 -65.50
CA VAL A 4 -6.86 -52.49 -65.91
C VAL A 4 -7.52 -51.71 -64.80
N GLY A 5 -8.14 -52.37 -63.83
CA GLY A 5 -8.76 -51.73 -62.71
C GLY A 5 -7.80 -51.19 -61.63
N SER A 6 -6.66 -51.84 -61.44
CA SER A 6 -5.65 -51.45 -60.48
C SER A 6 -4.84 -50.22 -60.94
N GLU A 7 -4.50 -50.13 -62.22
CA GLU A 7 -3.76 -49.03 -62.80
C GLU A 7 -4.67 -47.73 -62.83
N MET A 8 -5.96 -47.84 -63.01
CA MET A 8 -6.92 -46.74 -63.01
C MET A 8 -7.10 -46.18 -61.58
N CYS A 9 -7.20 -47.04 -60.57
CA CYS A 9 -7.25 -46.61 -59.16
C CYS A 9 -5.97 -45.94 -58.69
N ILE A 10 -4.81 -46.41 -59.17
CA ILE A 10 -3.51 -45.82 -58.83
C ILE A 10 -3.36 -44.44 -59.49
N ARG A 11 -3.81 -44.27 -60.73
CA ARG A 11 -3.79 -42.99 -61.46
C ARG A 11 -4.67 -41.94 -60.82
N ASP A 12 -5.89 -42.27 -60.43
CA ASP A 12 -6.82 -41.37 -59.71
C ASP A 12 -6.25 -41.01 -58.35
N SER A 13 -5.52 -41.89 -57.67
CA SER A 13 -4.86 -41.62 -56.42
C SER A 13 -3.66 -40.65 -56.56
N TYR A 14 -2.90 -40.74 -57.65
CA TYR A 14 -1.82 -39.79 -57.94
C TYR A 14 -2.34 -38.42 -58.36
N ASP A 15 -3.41 -38.34 -59.12
CA ASP A 15 -4.05 -37.07 -59.52
C ASP A 15 -4.67 -36.36 -58.31
N THR A 16 -5.30 -37.10 -57.42
CA THR A 16 -5.83 -36.53 -56.15
C THR A 16 -4.69 -36.09 -55.24
N ALA A 17 -3.60 -36.83 -55.15
CA ALA A 17 -2.41 -36.45 -54.37
C ALA A 17 -1.70 -35.21 -54.93
N ALA A 18 -1.66 -35.08 -56.27
CA ALA A 18 -1.12 -33.89 -56.94
C ALA A 18 -1.99 -32.63 -56.66
N ARG A 19 -3.30 -32.75 -56.77
CA ARG A 19 -4.25 -31.66 -56.45
C ARG A 19 -4.14 -31.22 -54.99
N LEU A 20 -4.08 -32.14 -54.03
CA LEU A 20 -3.92 -31.83 -52.62
C LEU A 20 -2.56 -31.16 -52.32
N ARG A 21 -1.49 -31.51 -53.02
CA ARG A 21 -0.22 -30.80 -52.92
C ARG A 21 -0.27 -29.39 -53.44
N ASP A 22 -0.95 -29.17 -54.54
CA ASP A 22 -1.13 -27.81 -55.10
C ASP A 22 -2.01 -26.94 -54.19
N GLU A 23 -3.09 -27.52 -53.60
CA GLU A 23 -3.90 -26.82 -52.60
C GLU A 23 -3.09 -26.49 -51.33
N GLU A 24 -2.28 -27.43 -50.83
CA GLU A 24 -1.42 -27.20 -49.69
C GLU A 24 -0.43 -26.05 -49.98
N ARG A 25 0.14 -26.03 -51.18
CA ARG A 25 1.07 -24.99 -51.61
C ARG A 25 0.40 -23.60 -51.69
N CYS A 26 -0.82 -23.54 -52.25
CA CYS A 26 -1.61 -22.31 -52.30
C CYS A 26 -1.97 -21.81 -50.89
N LEU A 27 -2.45 -22.70 -50.01
CA LEU A 27 -2.78 -22.37 -48.65
C LEU A 27 -1.57 -21.89 -47.83
N LYS A 28 -0.43 -22.53 -48.02
CA LYS A 28 0.83 -22.06 -47.39
C LYS A 28 1.19 -20.66 -47.85
N ALA A 29 1.10 -20.37 -49.14
CA ALA A 29 1.39 -19.06 -49.70
C ALA A 29 0.42 -17.99 -49.17
N GLU A 30 -0.88 -18.31 -49.03
CA GLU A 30 -1.86 -17.43 -48.39
C GLU A 30 -1.56 -17.16 -46.93
N ILE A 31 -1.17 -18.19 -46.19
CA ILE A 31 -0.79 -18.05 -44.78
C ILE A 31 0.42 -17.13 -44.63
N ASP A 32 1.43 -17.31 -45.49
CA ASP A 32 2.63 -16.48 -45.44
C ASP A 32 2.33 -15.01 -45.80
N GLN A 33 1.53 -14.78 -46.84
CA GLN A 33 1.05 -13.41 -47.14
C GLN A 33 0.27 -12.78 -46.02
N LYS A 34 -0.64 -13.53 -45.39
CA LYS A 34 -1.40 -13.00 -44.23
C LYS A 34 -0.51 -12.75 -43.02
N ARG A 35 0.53 -13.55 -42.82
CA ARG A 35 1.53 -13.33 -41.76
C ARG A 35 2.37 -12.11 -42.01
N GLU A 36 2.80 -11.90 -43.25
CA GLU A 36 3.55 -10.69 -43.61
C GLU A 36 2.71 -9.42 -43.46
N ALA A 37 1.48 -9.42 -44.00
CA ALA A 37 0.55 -8.32 -43.81
C ALA A 37 0.24 -8.04 -42.35
N TRP A 38 0.09 -9.10 -41.53
CA TRP A 38 -0.09 -8.95 -40.08
C TRP A 38 1.13 -8.35 -39.40
N ASN A 39 2.33 -8.72 -39.79
CA ASN A 39 3.58 -8.19 -39.22
C ASN A 39 3.87 -6.75 -39.67
N GLU A 40 3.52 -6.40 -40.92
CA GLU A 40 3.63 -5.03 -41.42
C GLU A 40 2.58 -4.09 -40.82
N GLY A 41 1.38 -4.59 -40.54
CA GLY A 41 0.29 -3.84 -39.90
C GLY A 41 0.42 -3.68 -38.38
N LYS A 42 1.37 -4.35 -37.74
CA LYS A 42 1.64 -4.11 -36.32
C LYS A 42 2.33 -2.75 -36.18
N PRO A 43 1.73 -1.80 -35.43
CA PRO A 43 2.48 -0.62 -35.03
C PRO A 43 3.74 -1.15 -34.32
N LYS A 44 4.91 -0.65 -34.70
CA LYS A 44 6.13 -0.83 -33.92
C LYS A 44 5.92 -0.10 -32.60
N VAL A 45 5.20 -0.76 -31.70
CA VAL A 45 5.12 -0.32 -30.31
C VAL A 45 6.53 -0.55 -29.77
N GLU A 46 7.31 0.51 -29.68
CA GLU A 46 8.49 0.49 -28.84
C GLU A 46 7.98 0.22 -27.44
N LEU A 47 8.11 -1.02 -27.00
CA LEU A 47 7.84 -1.42 -25.64
C LEU A 47 8.92 -0.80 -24.76
N SER A 48 8.80 0.49 -24.52
CA SER A 48 9.58 1.17 -23.50
C SER A 48 8.87 0.94 -22.17
N VAL A 49 9.53 0.23 -21.27
CA VAL A 49 9.06 0.09 -19.88
C VAL A 49 9.36 1.40 -19.19
N SER A 50 8.32 2.12 -18.80
CA SER A 50 8.45 3.36 -18.03
C SER A 50 8.68 3.06 -16.53
N GLU A 51 9.18 4.05 -15.79
CA GLU A 51 9.30 3.98 -14.34
C GLU A 51 7.91 3.73 -13.68
N ASP A 52 6.87 4.31 -14.26
CA ASP A 52 5.49 4.14 -13.79
C ASP A 52 4.97 2.70 -13.95
N ASP A 53 5.34 2.01 -15.03
CA ASP A 53 4.97 0.62 -15.25
C ASP A 53 5.62 -0.29 -14.20
N VAL A 54 6.89 -0.07 -13.91
CA VAL A 54 7.62 -0.80 -12.86
C VAL A 54 7.01 -0.50 -11.48
N ALA A 55 6.72 0.77 -11.20
CA ALA A 55 6.10 1.20 -9.96
C ALA A 55 4.71 0.57 -9.76
N ALA A 56 3.90 0.46 -10.83
CA ALA A 56 2.59 -0.18 -10.77
C ALA A 56 2.69 -1.68 -10.43
N ILE A 57 3.63 -2.40 -11.05
CA ILE A 57 3.84 -3.83 -10.78
C ILE A 57 4.33 -4.04 -9.34
N VAL A 58 5.33 -3.28 -8.91
CA VAL A 58 5.88 -3.37 -7.54
C VAL A 58 4.80 -3.04 -6.51
N SER A 59 3.97 -2.02 -6.78
CA SER A 59 2.84 -1.66 -5.92
C SER A 59 1.84 -2.81 -5.79
N GLY A 60 1.51 -3.49 -6.90
CA GLY A 60 0.62 -4.65 -6.89
C GLY A 60 1.17 -5.85 -6.09
N TRP A 61 2.49 -6.09 -6.13
CA TRP A 61 3.12 -7.21 -5.42
C TRP A 61 3.33 -6.96 -3.93
N THR A 62 3.69 -5.72 -3.58
CA THR A 62 4.10 -5.38 -2.20
C THR A 62 2.98 -4.76 -1.39
N GLY A 63 1.91 -4.29 -2.03
CA GLY A 63 0.89 -3.46 -1.39
C GLY A 63 1.37 -2.04 -1.02
N ILE A 64 2.59 -1.66 -1.43
CA ILE A 64 3.17 -0.34 -1.18
C ILE A 64 2.79 0.58 -2.34
N PRO A 65 2.19 1.76 -2.13
CA PRO A 65 1.75 2.67 -3.19
C PRO A 65 2.95 3.38 -3.87
N VAL A 66 3.80 2.62 -4.55
CA VAL A 66 5.05 3.13 -5.16
C VAL A 66 4.75 4.10 -6.31
N THR A 67 3.65 3.90 -7.04
CA THR A 67 3.23 4.81 -8.13
C THR A 67 2.97 6.24 -7.68
N LYS A 68 2.54 6.42 -6.43
CA LYS A 68 2.34 7.75 -5.84
C LYS A 68 3.60 8.35 -5.22
N MET A 69 4.66 7.55 -5.08
CA MET A 69 5.97 7.99 -4.58
C MET A 69 6.87 8.56 -5.70
N THR A 70 6.62 8.19 -6.96
CA THR A 70 7.40 8.66 -8.13
C THR A 70 6.92 9.99 -8.70
N GLN A 71 5.62 10.30 -8.58
CA GLN A 71 5.13 11.63 -8.95
C GLN A 71 5.64 12.66 -7.96
N SER A 72 6.31 13.67 -8.46
CA SER A 72 6.95 14.79 -7.77
C SER A 72 6.53 14.93 -6.27
N GLU A 73 7.03 14.02 -5.45
CA GLU A 73 6.77 14.01 -4.00
C GLU A 73 7.04 15.41 -3.41
N LYS A 74 7.96 16.11 -4.05
CA LYS A 74 8.33 17.48 -3.74
C LYS A 74 7.18 18.47 -3.92
N GLU A 75 6.43 18.39 -5.04
CA GLU A 75 5.29 19.26 -5.30
C GLU A 75 4.11 18.95 -4.35
N ARG A 76 3.83 17.66 -4.13
CA ARG A 76 2.78 17.25 -3.18
C ARG A 76 3.07 17.73 -1.76
N LEU A 77 4.34 17.68 -1.32
CA LEU A 77 4.75 18.14 -0.01
C LEU A 77 4.70 19.68 0.11
N LEU A 78 4.93 20.40 -0.99
CA LEU A 78 4.77 21.86 -1.01
C LEU A 78 3.30 22.27 -0.83
N HIS A 79 2.37 21.56 -1.47
CA HIS A 79 0.93 21.81 -1.41
C HIS A 79 0.19 21.01 -0.34
N LEU A 80 0.91 20.36 0.58
CA LEU A 80 0.29 19.50 1.61
C LEU A 80 -0.70 20.28 2.48
N GLU A 81 -0.42 21.53 2.81
CA GLU A 81 -1.31 22.39 3.58
C GLU A 81 -2.62 22.65 2.85
N ASP A 82 -2.55 22.98 1.57
CA ASP A 82 -3.74 23.24 0.72
C ASP A 82 -4.63 22.00 0.62
N VAL A 83 -4.00 20.82 0.44
CA VAL A 83 -4.72 19.52 0.36
C VAL A 83 -5.44 19.21 1.68
N LEU A 84 -4.79 19.47 2.82
CA LEU A 84 -5.40 19.23 4.12
C LEU A 84 -6.51 20.23 4.41
N HIS A 85 -6.35 21.50 4.06
CA HIS A 85 -7.37 22.54 4.22
C HIS A 85 -8.60 22.32 3.35
N ALA A 86 -8.47 21.64 2.21
CA ALA A 86 -9.61 21.29 1.38
C ALA A 86 -10.62 20.36 2.08
N ARG A 87 -10.16 19.57 3.06
CA ARG A 87 -11.00 18.63 3.83
C ARG A 87 -11.26 19.07 5.28
N VAL A 88 -10.32 19.75 5.89
CA VAL A 88 -10.39 20.15 7.31
C VAL A 88 -10.49 21.66 7.39
N ILE A 89 -11.67 22.13 7.78
CA ILE A 89 -11.94 23.55 7.93
C ILE A 89 -11.46 23.99 9.31
N GLY A 90 -10.66 25.04 9.35
CA GLY A 90 -9.97 25.48 10.55
C GLY A 90 -8.73 24.66 10.86
N GLN A 91 -8.27 24.66 12.10
CA GLN A 91 -7.07 23.92 12.54
C GLN A 91 -5.77 24.36 11.82
N ASP A 92 -5.67 25.62 11.41
CA ASP A 92 -4.57 26.15 10.58
C ASP A 92 -3.19 25.92 11.23
N GLU A 93 -3.09 26.14 12.53
CA GLU A 93 -1.85 25.93 13.27
C GLU A 93 -1.43 24.45 13.27
N ALA A 94 -2.39 23.53 13.49
CA ALA A 94 -2.13 22.09 13.50
C ALA A 94 -1.69 21.60 12.11
N ILE A 95 -2.41 22.01 11.06
CA ILE A 95 -2.10 21.65 9.67
C ILE A 95 -0.71 22.16 9.27
N SER A 96 -0.40 23.41 9.59
CA SER A 96 0.92 24.01 9.32
C SER A 96 2.04 23.30 10.09
N ALA A 97 1.82 22.96 11.36
CA ALA A 97 2.79 22.25 12.19
C ALA A 97 3.08 20.84 11.65
N ILE A 98 2.02 20.09 11.28
CA ILE A 98 2.14 18.74 10.68
C ILE A 98 2.90 18.81 9.35
N SER A 99 2.49 19.72 8.46
CA SER A 99 3.08 19.86 7.13
C SER A 99 4.58 20.20 7.21
N ARG A 100 4.94 21.10 8.12
CA ARG A 100 6.36 21.44 8.37
C ARG A 100 7.16 20.26 8.92
N ALA A 101 6.58 19.48 9.85
CA ALA A 101 7.25 18.33 10.42
C ALA A 101 7.48 17.23 9.36
N ILE A 102 6.48 16.97 8.52
CA ILE A 102 6.56 15.99 7.43
C ILE A 102 7.58 16.43 6.39
N ARG A 103 7.57 17.70 5.97
CA ARG A 103 8.57 18.25 5.03
C ARG A 103 9.98 18.08 5.58
N ARG A 104 10.24 18.37 6.86
CA ARG A 104 11.55 18.15 7.49
C ARG A 104 11.95 16.67 7.49
N ALA A 105 11.00 15.79 7.82
CA ALA A 105 11.26 14.35 7.85
C ALA A 105 11.65 13.82 6.45
N ARG A 106 10.96 14.26 5.41
CA ARG A 106 11.22 13.86 4.03
C ARG A 106 12.50 14.50 3.44
N ALA A 107 12.88 15.66 3.93
CA ALA A 107 14.17 16.28 3.60
C ALA A 107 15.39 15.58 4.26
N GLY A 108 15.19 14.48 4.97
CA GLY A 108 16.27 13.73 5.62
C GLY A 108 16.76 14.33 6.94
N LEU A 109 16.06 15.34 7.48
CA LEU A 109 16.43 16.02 8.72
C LEU A 109 15.90 15.33 9.98
N LYS A 110 15.32 14.13 9.85
CA LYS A 110 14.85 13.30 10.97
C LYS A 110 15.87 12.23 11.33
N ASP A 111 15.80 11.73 12.56
CA ASP A 111 16.48 10.49 12.93
C ASP A 111 15.93 9.32 12.09
N PRO A 112 16.75 8.58 11.33
CA PRO A 112 16.31 7.49 10.46
C PRO A 112 15.65 6.32 11.22
N LYS A 113 15.83 6.26 12.54
CA LYS A 113 15.20 5.23 13.37
C LYS A 113 13.75 5.56 13.71
N ARG A 114 13.38 6.84 13.85
CA ARG A 114 12.08 7.28 14.35
C ARG A 114 10.99 7.25 13.26
N PRO A 115 9.69 7.26 13.64
CA PRO A 115 8.57 7.44 12.71
C PRO A 115 8.72 8.70 11.84
N ILE A 116 7.95 8.82 10.74
CA ILE A 116 7.93 10.02 9.88
C ILE A 116 7.57 11.27 10.69
N GLY A 117 6.59 11.13 11.60
CA GLY A 117 6.17 12.19 12.51
C GLY A 117 5.39 11.60 13.68
N SER A 118 5.43 12.30 14.80
CA SER A 118 4.66 11.94 16.00
C SER A 118 4.00 13.21 16.52
N PHE A 119 2.68 13.15 16.67
CA PHE A 119 1.85 14.31 17.02
C PHE A 119 0.90 13.97 18.17
N ILE A 120 0.66 14.94 19.04
CA ILE A 120 -0.36 14.87 20.07
C ILE A 120 -1.39 15.96 19.78
N PHE A 121 -2.64 15.55 19.57
CA PHE A 121 -3.78 16.46 19.36
C PHE A 121 -4.57 16.59 20.65
N LEU A 122 -4.52 17.74 21.24
CA LEU A 122 -5.29 18.08 22.44
C LEU A 122 -6.54 18.86 22.04
N GLY A 123 -7.68 18.55 22.67
CA GLY A 123 -8.92 19.30 22.45
C GLY A 123 -10.16 18.43 22.58
N PRO A 124 -11.36 19.05 22.62
CA PRO A 124 -12.63 18.36 22.81
C PRO A 124 -12.93 17.40 21.64
N THR A 125 -13.89 16.51 21.85
CA THR A 125 -14.40 15.63 20.79
C THR A 125 -15.11 16.42 19.69
N GLY A 126 -15.09 15.94 18.46
CA GLY A 126 -15.82 16.55 17.35
C GLY A 126 -15.09 17.68 16.60
N VAL A 127 -13.89 18.09 17.00
CA VAL A 127 -13.13 19.19 16.35
C VAL A 127 -12.38 18.76 15.08
N GLY A 128 -12.61 17.53 14.58
CA GLY A 128 -12.00 17.07 13.32
C GLY A 128 -10.69 16.30 13.45
N LYS A 129 -10.25 15.91 14.67
CA LYS A 129 -8.98 15.17 14.88
C LYS A 129 -8.87 13.90 14.02
N THR A 130 -9.93 13.09 13.99
CA THR A 130 -9.98 11.86 13.19
C THR A 130 -10.01 12.15 11.68
N GLU A 131 -10.73 13.18 11.26
CA GLU A 131 -10.81 13.55 9.84
C GLU A 131 -9.45 14.06 9.33
N LEU A 132 -8.73 14.80 10.15
CA LEU A 132 -7.37 15.24 9.83
C LEU A 132 -6.43 14.02 9.62
N CYS A 133 -6.57 12.95 10.42
CA CYS A 133 -5.80 11.71 10.22
C CYS A 133 -6.14 11.01 8.90
N ARG A 134 -7.41 11.00 8.49
CA ARG A 134 -7.83 10.44 7.20
C ARG A 134 -7.30 11.26 6.03
N ALA A 135 -7.46 12.58 6.09
CA ALA A 135 -6.92 13.50 5.10
C ALA A 135 -5.40 13.34 4.96
N LEU A 136 -4.71 13.18 6.10
CA LEU A 136 -3.26 12.94 6.12
C LEU A 136 -2.89 11.59 5.50
N GLY A 137 -3.64 10.53 5.78
CA GLY A 137 -3.48 9.20 5.18
C GLY A 137 -3.59 9.25 3.66
N GLU A 138 -4.62 9.92 3.15
CA GLU A 138 -4.84 10.10 1.72
C GLU A 138 -3.74 10.96 1.08
N ALA A 139 -3.40 12.09 1.69
CA ALA A 139 -2.38 13.01 1.18
C ALA A 139 -1.00 12.36 1.12
N MET A 140 -0.62 11.58 2.13
CA MET A 140 0.72 10.99 2.25
C MET A 140 0.87 9.65 1.57
N PHE A 141 -0.13 8.78 1.69
CA PHE A 141 -0.07 7.40 1.22
C PHE A 141 -1.02 7.12 0.08
N GLY A 142 -1.87 8.09 -0.26
CA GLY A 142 -2.79 8.05 -1.38
C GLY A 142 -3.97 7.11 -1.19
N ASP A 143 -4.23 6.69 0.03
CA ASP A 143 -5.34 5.84 0.40
C ASP A 143 -5.91 6.31 1.75
N GLU A 144 -7.19 6.65 1.76
CA GLU A 144 -7.90 7.03 2.98
C GLU A 144 -7.94 5.86 4.00
N SER A 145 -7.91 4.62 3.51
CA SER A 145 -7.84 3.41 4.34
C SER A 145 -6.46 3.15 4.95
N ALA A 146 -5.45 3.96 4.62
CA ALA A 146 -4.12 3.90 5.23
C ALA A 146 -4.09 4.48 6.66
N VAL A 147 -5.21 4.42 7.37
CA VAL A 147 -5.31 4.81 8.78
C VAL A 147 -5.60 3.58 9.63
N ILE A 148 -4.73 3.34 10.60
CA ILE A 148 -4.91 2.31 11.64
C ILE A 148 -5.40 3.04 12.89
N ARG A 149 -6.67 2.85 13.24
CA ARG A 149 -7.25 3.45 14.45
C ARG A 149 -7.25 2.43 15.58
N VAL A 150 -6.74 2.85 16.73
CA VAL A 150 -6.75 2.09 17.97
C VAL A 150 -7.36 2.97 19.05
N ASP A 151 -8.46 2.54 19.65
CA ASP A 151 -9.12 3.22 20.75
C ASP A 151 -8.47 2.80 22.07
N MET A 152 -7.84 3.74 22.74
CA MET A 152 -7.10 3.47 23.98
C MET A 152 -8.02 3.19 25.17
N SER A 153 -9.31 3.49 25.09
CA SER A 153 -10.29 3.12 26.09
C SER A 153 -10.48 1.58 26.24
N GLU A 154 -10.13 0.83 25.20
CA GLU A 154 -10.13 -0.66 25.27
C GLU A 154 -8.92 -1.20 26.05
N TYR A 155 -7.94 -0.35 26.36
CA TYR A 155 -6.67 -0.74 26.99
C TYR A 155 -6.46 -0.09 28.36
N MET A 156 -7.54 0.09 29.11
CA MET A 156 -7.53 0.67 30.46
C MET A 156 -6.95 -0.30 31.50
N GLU A 157 -7.06 -1.60 31.26
CA GLU A 157 -6.64 -2.62 32.22
C GLU A 157 -5.31 -3.26 31.77
N LYS A 158 -4.49 -3.67 32.76
CA LYS A 158 -3.18 -4.26 32.50
C LYS A 158 -3.22 -5.47 31.58
N HIS A 159 -4.21 -6.34 31.72
CA HIS A 159 -4.32 -7.55 30.90
C HIS A 159 -4.71 -7.25 29.44
N THR A 160 -5.33 -6.10 29.16
CA THR A 160 -5.71 -5.72 27.80
C THR A 160 -4.52 -5.16 27.02
N THR A 161 -3.48 -4.64 27.69
CA THR A 161 -2.28 -4.09 27.03
C THR A 161 -1.52 -5.15 26.23
N SER A 162 -1.56 -6.40 26.69
CA SER A 162 -0.96 -7.52 25.95
C SER A 162 -1.59 -7.73 24.56
N ARG A 163 -2.85 -7.34 24.35
CA ARG A 163 -3.51 -7.43 23.04
C ARG A 163 -2.90 -6.50 21.99
N LEU A 164 -2.25 -5.41 22.41
CA LEU A 164 -1.55 -4.52 21.47
C LEU A 164 -0.31 -5.18 20.84
N VAL A 165 0.44 -5.93 21.66
CA VAL A 165 1.74 -6.50 21.30
C VAL A 165 1.65 -8.01 21.05
N GLY A 166 0.57 -8.65 21.51
CA GLY A 166 0.35 -10.08 21.45
C GLY A 166 0.35 -10.73 22.84
N SER A 167 -0.29 -11.88 22.95
CA SER A 167 -0.33 -12.65 24.20
C SER A 167 1.00 -13.37 24.44
N PRO A 168 1.44 -13.53 25.71
CA PRO A 168 2.60 -14.33 26.04
C PRO A 168 2.41 -15.82 25.67
N PRO A 169 3.49 -16.58 25.47
CA PRO A 169 3.41 -18.02 25.23
C PRO A 169 2.58 -18.74 26.29
N GLY A 170 1.67 -19.60 25.83
CA GLY A 170 0.77 -20.39 26.70
C GLY A 170 -0.58 -19.72 27.03
N TYR A 171 -0.83 -18.51 26.59
CA TYR A 171 -2.13 -17.85 26.71
C TYR A 171 -2.95 -17.94 25.42
N VAL A 172 -4.27 -17.92 25.56
CA VAL A 172 -5.21 -17.90 24.41
C VAL A 172 -4.94 -16.66 23.55
N GLY A 173 -4.84 -16.85 22.22
CA GLY A 173 -4.53 -15.77 21.26
C GLY A 173 -3.05 -15.53 21.02
N TYR A 174 -2.15 -16.39 21.50
CA TYR A 174 -0.71 -16.27 21.23
C TYR A 174 -0.36 -16.29 19.72
N GLU A 175 -1.06 -17.11 18.92
CA GLU A 175 -0.82 -17.24 17.47
C GLU A 175 -1.35 -16.05 16.65
N GLU A 176 -2.28 -15.28 17.19
CA GLU A 176 -2.93 -14.17 16.47
C GLU A 176 -2.05 -12.92 16.34
N GLY A 177 -0.96 -12.84 17.13
CA GLY A 177 -0.11 -11.65 17.21
C GLY A 177 -0.81 -10.47 17.89
N GLY A 178 -0.12 -9.35 18.01
CA GLY A 178 -0.69 -8.12 18.59
C GLY A 178 -1.52 -7.33 17.59
N GLN A 179 -2.61 -6.74 18.01
CA GLN A 179 -3.49 -5.96 17.14
C GLN A 179 -2.75 -4.81 16.44
N LEU A 180 -1.95 -4.07 17.19
CA LEU A 180 -1.18 -2.96 16.64
C LEU A 180 -0.03 -3.45 15.75
N THR A 181 0.72 -4.45 16.21
CA THR A 181 1.86 -4.98 15.47
C THR A 181 1.44 -5.64 14.16
N GLU A 182 0.36 -6.43 14.16
CA GLU A 182 -0.17 -7.04 12.93
C GLU A 182 -0.75 -6.01 11.97
N ALA A 183 -1.47 -5.01 12.47
CA ALA A 183 -2.02 -3.95 11.62
C ALA A 183 -0.92 -3.17 10.90
N VAL A 184 0.15 -2.77 11.61
CA VAL A 184 1.28 -2.05 11.02
C VAL A 184 2.12 -2.95 10.11
N ARG A 185 2.28 -4.23 10.45
CA ARG A 185 2.96 -5.20 9.58
C ARG A 185 2.26 -5.34 8.23
N ARG A 186 0.93 -5.35 8.22
CA ARG A 186 0.13 -5.42 6.98
C ARG A 186 0.12 -4.10 6.22
N LYS A 187 0.16 -2.96 6.92
CA LYS A 187 0.14 -1.61 6.34
C LYS A 187 1.31 -0.78 6.90
N PRO A 188 2.54 -1.01 6.42
CA PRO A 188 3.73 -0.35 6.95
C PRO A 188 3.79 1.15 6.61
N TYR A 189 3.04 1.59 5.61
CA TYR A 189 2.86 2.99 5.23
C TYR A 189 1.46 3.43 5.65
N SER A 190 1.33 3.92 6.88
CA SER A 190 0.04 4.27 7.45
C SER A 190 0.13 5.37 8.49
N VAL A 191 -1.01 5.99 8.77
CA VAL A 191 -1.22 6.85 9.93
C VAL A 191 -1.76 5.98 11.05
N VAL A 192 -1.05 5.89 12.15
CA VAL A 192 -1.51 5.20 13.36
C VAL A 192 -2.15 6.22 14.28
N LEU A 193 -3.46 6.15 14.42
CA LEU A 193 -4.26 7.00 15.31
C LEU A 193 -4.54 6.25 16.61
N LEU A 194 -3.97 6.76 17.70
CA LEU A 194 -4.20 6.29 19.07
C LEU A 194 -5.18 7.26 19.74
N ASP A 195 -6.44 6.87 19.82
CA ASP A 195 -7.52 7.74 20.27
C ASP A 195 -7.67 7.65 21.81
N GLU A 196 -7.86 8.80 22.47
CA GLU A 196 -8.08 8.93 23.93
C GLU A 196 -6.94 8.31 24.77
N VAL A 197 -5.69 8.70 24.48
CA VAL A 197 -4.50 8.11 25.13
C VAL A 197 -4.49 8.31 26.66
N GLU A 198 -5.19 9.30 27.19
CA GLU A 198 -5.31 9.52 28.63
C GLU A 198 -6.05 8.40 29.37
N LYS A 199 -6.83 7.60 28.65
CA LYS A 199 -7.54 6.46 29.24
C LYS A 199 -6.72 5.18 29.30
N ALA A 200 -5.59 5.12 28.60
CA ALA A 200 -4.74 3.96 28.52
C ALA A 200 -4.07 3.62 29.86
N HIS A 201 -3.89 2.32 30.09
CA HIS A 201 -3.07 1.86 31.22
C HIS A 201 -1.62 2.37 31.11
N PRO A 202 -0.95 2.73 32.21
CA PRO A 202 0.44 3.22 32.19
C PRO A 202 1.44 2.36 31.39
N ASP A 203 1.26 1.04 31.36
CA ASP A 203 2.12 0.13 30.60
C ASP A 203 2.07 0.38 29.09
N VAL A 204 0.96 0.95 28.57
CA VAL A 204 0.84 1.34 27.15
C VAL A 204 1.86 2.43 26.80
N PHE A 205 2.12 3.37 27.71
CA PHE A 205 3.10 4.42 27.46
C PHE A 205 4.52 3.88 27.26
N ASN A 206 4.88 2.78 27.94
CA ASN A 206 6.15 2.11 27.72
C ASN A 206 6.28 1.52 26.30
N ILE A 207 5.17 0.99 25.76
CA ILE A 207 5.08 0.52 24.38
C ILE A 207 5.23 1.69 23.41
N LEU A 208 4.53 2.80 23.69
CA LEU A 208 4.60 4.00 22.86
C LEU A 208 6.00 4.62 22.84
N LEU A 209 6.71 4.64 23.97
CA LEU A 209 8.09 5.12 24.04
C LEU A 209 9.01 4.33 23.11
N GLN A 210 8.89 3.00 23.06
CA GLN A 210 9.67 2.19 22.12
C GLN A 210 9.38 2.56 20.67
N ILE A 211 8.11 2.78 20.33
CA ILE A 211 7.72 3.18 18.97
C ILE A 211 8.27 4.55 18.62
N LEU A 212 8.17 5.51 19.54
CA LEU A 212 8.56 6.92 19.31
C LEU A 212 10.06 7.10 19.26
N GLU A 213 10.83 6.36 20.06
CA GLU A 213 12.28 6.49 20.15
C GLU A 213 13.01 5.55 19.20
N ASP A 214 12.66 4.25 19.21
CA ASP A 214 13.33 3.22 18.42
C ASP A 214 12.70 3.01 17.04
N GLY A 215 11.47 3.51 16.81
CA GLY A 215 10.69 3.30 15.57
C GLY A 215 10.42 1.84 15.28
N ARG A 216 10.35 1.01 16.32
CA ARG A 216 10.08 -0.42 16.22
C ARG A 216 9.38 -0.92 17.47
N LEU A 217 8.66 -2.01 17.31
CA LEU A 217 8.03 -2.71 18.42
C LEU A 217 8.24 -4.21 18.21
N THR A 218 8.72 -4.90 19.23
CA THR A 218 8.86 -6.36 19.19
C THR A 218 7.61 -6.98 19.84
N ASP A 219 6.94 -7.86 19.11
CA ASP A 219 5.81 -8.59 19.62
C ASP A 219 6.23 -9.72 20.56
N ASN A 220 5.27 -10.31 21.25
CA ASN A 220 5.54 -11.40 22.20
C ASN A 220 5.94 -12.72 21.51
N THR A 221 5.87 -12.80 20.17
CA THR A 221 6.41 -13.91 19.38
C THR A 221 7.88 -13.71 19.00
N GLY A 222 8.48 -12.58 19.40
CA GLY A 222 9.85 -12.19 19.06
C GLY A 222 10.00 -11.53 17.69
N ARG A 223 8.91 -11.24 16.98
CA ARG A 223 8.97 -10.54 15.69
C ARG A 223 9.04 -9.04 15.91
N THR A 224 9.97 -8.38 15.22
CA THR A 224 10.10 -6.93 15.28
C THR A 224 9.38 -6.28 14.11
N VAL A 225 8.45 -5.37 14.43
CA VAL A 225 7.70 -4.57 13.46
C VAL A 225 8.25 -3.16 13.41
N SER A 226 8.49 -2.65 12.20
CA SER A 226 9.05 -1.31 11.97
C SER A 226 7.94 -0.27 11.83
N PHE A 227 8.06 0.83 12.57
CA PHE A 227 7.19 2.00 12.52
C PHE A 227 7.84 3.21 11.82
N LYS A 228 9.00 3.02 11.17
CA LYS A 228 9.78 4.11 10.56
C LYS A 228 9.04 4.84 9.44
N ASN A 229 8.13 4.16 8.78
CA ASN A 229 7.36 4.68 7.66
C ASN A 229 5.93 5.06 8.08
N THR A 230 5.61 5.06 9.37
CA THR A 230 4.31 5.47 9.89
C THR A 230 4.34 6.90 10.39
N ILE A 231 3.15 7.49 10.47
CA ILE A 231 2.89 8.74 11.18
C ILE A 231 2.07 8.37 12.41
N ILE A 232 2.55 8.74 13.59
CA ILE A 232 1.87 8.46 14.85
C ILE A 232 1.07 9.69 15.26
N VAL A 233 -0.20 9.52 15.48
CA VAL A 233 -1.09 10.57 15.99
C VAL A 233 -1.76 10.07 17.27
N MET A 234 -1.58 10.78 18.33
CA MET A 234 -2.23 10.54 19.60
C MET A 234 -3.28 11.61 19.84
N THR A 235 -4.47 11.25 20.26
CA THR A 235 -5.48 12.24 20.65
C THR A 235 -5.74 12.16 22.14
N SER A 236 -6.02 13.31 22.74
CA SER A 236 -6.43 13.41 24.14
C SER A 236 -7.47 14.50 24.32
N ASN A 237 -8.40 14.25 25.22
CA ASN A 237 -9.39 15.22 25.69
C ASN A 237 -8.94 15.93 26.98
N ALA A 238 -7.72 15.65 27.46
CA ALA A 238 -7.15 16.33 28.63
C ALA A 238 -7.04 17.83 28.37
N GLY A 239 -7.42 18.65 29.34
CA GLY A 239 -7.43 20.12 29.23
C GLY A 239 -8.62 20.70 28.45
N ALA A 240 -9.59 19.89 28.00
CA ALA A 240 -10.77 20.38 27.30
C ALA A 240 -11.65 21.35 28.17
N HIS A 241 -11.50 21.27 29.49
CA HIS A 241 -12.20 22.16 30.43
C HIS A 241 -11.50 23.53 30.63
N ASP A 242 -10.23 23.64 30.22
CA ASP A 242 -9.42 24.87 30.39
C ASP A 242 -9.37 25.74 29.13
N ILE A 243 -9.97 25.28 28.04
CA ILE A 243 -9.99 25.92 26.70
C ILE A 243 -11.41 26.50 26.42
N GLY A 244 -12.13 26.88 27.43
CA GLY A 244 -13.45 27.52 27.34
C GLY A 244 -13.43 29.03 27.57
#